data_c1c29d0f73bb5828e9f8a9fefc9b44fd
#
_entry.id   c1c29d0f73bb5828e9f8a9fefc9b44fd
#
_cell.length_a   1.000
_cell.length_b   1.000
_cell.length_c   1.000
_cell.angle_alpha   90.00
_cell.angle_beta   90.00
_cell.angle_gamma   90.00
#
_symmetry.space_group_name_H-M   'P 1'
#
loop_
_entity.id
_entity.type
_entity.pdbx_description
1 polymer ?
#
loop_
_entity_poly.entity_id
_entity_poly.type
_entity_poly.pdbx_seq_one_letter_code
_entity_poly.pdbx_strand_id
1 'polypeptide(L)'
;VFWLTAFFPSFAVFLLWRLKFSDSIYLRTQKERIVPYIITMFFYWWMYYLSRNFTDQPEALKFFFMGIFIATVFGLILNNYFKISMHAMGVGGAAAAIVLTSFFYETANGIPISIAVLIAAIVCTARIIVSDHSLKEIYIGLLVGIACQVLAYLVVV
;
A
#
# COMPACT_ATOMS: atom_id res chain seq x y z
N VAL A 1 0.42 -13.49 -8.37
CA VAL A 1 0.30 -12.11 -7.81
C VAL A 1 -1.07 -11.92 -7.16
N PHE A 2 -2.18 -11.94 -7.91
CA PHE A 2 -3.54 -11.65 -7.40
C PHE A 2 -3.92 -12.41 -6.11
N TRP A 3 -3.69 -13.71 -6.04
CA TRP A 3 -4.02 -14.52 -4.87
C TRP A 3 -3.32 -14.05 -3.60
N LEU A 4 -2.05 -13.70 -3.68
CA LEU A 4 -1.24 -13.30 -2.53
C LEU A 4 -1.43 -11.83 -2.13
N THR A 5 -1.74 -10.95 -3.09
CA THR A 5 -1.80 -9.51 -2.84
C THR A 5 -3.22 -8.98 -2.58
N ALA A 6 -4.23 -9.65 -3.10
CA ALA A 6 -5.61 -9.22 -2.94
C ALA A 6 -6.48 -10.28 -2.24
N PHE A 7 -6.49 -11.53 -2.72
CA PHE A 7 -7.39 -12.54 -2.19
C PHE A 7 -7.07 -12.92 -0.75
N PHE A 8 -5.85 -13.40 -0.45
CA PHE A 8 -5.50 -13.85 0.90
C PHE A 8 -5.57 -12.76 1.97
N PRO A 9 -5.07 -11.53 1.75
CA PRO A 9 -5.25 -10.46 2.72
C PRO A 9 -6.73 -10.13 2.98
N SER A 10 -7.55 -10.04 1.92
CA SER A 10 -8.99 -9.78 2.05
C SER A 10 -9.71 -10.92 2.77
N PHE A 11 -9.38 -12.16 2.44
CA PHE A 11 -9.93 -13.35 3.08
C PHE A 11 -9.53 -13.43 4.57
N ALA A 12 -8.30 -13.05 4.90
CA ALA A 12 -7.85 -12.98 6.30
C ALA A 12 -8.65 -11.94 7.10
N VAL A 13 -8.90 -10.75 6.54
CA VAL A 13 -9.76 -9.73 7.17
C VAL A 13 -11.20 -10.25 7.34
N PHE A 14 -11.74 -10.92 6.32
CA PHE A 14 -13.05 -11.55 6.39
C PHE A 14 -13.13 -12.61 7.51
N LEU A 15 -12.10 -13.47 7.64
CA LEU A 15 -12.03 -14.46 8.71
C LEU A 15 -11.94 -13.81 10.09
N LEU A 16 -11.13 -12.78 10.28
CA LEU A 16 -11.04 -12.05 11.54
C LEU A 16 -12.39 -11.48 11.96
N TRP A 17 -13.13 -10.91 11.02
CA TRP A 17 -14.49 -10.44 11.28
C TRP A 17 -15.44 -11.60 11.60
N ARG A 18 -15.42 -12.68 10.81
CA ARG A 18 -16.31 -13.84 11.00
C ARG A 18 -16.07 -14.56 12.32
N LEU A 19 -14.82 -14.63 12.77
CA LEU A 19 -14.41 -15.25 14.03
C LEU A 19 -14.53 -14.30 15.24
N LYS A 20 -15.10 -13.10 15.04
CA LYS A 20 -15.33 -12.09 16.10
C LYS A 20 -14.03 -11.56 16.76
N PHE A 21 -12.90 -11.64 16.06
CA PHE A 21 -11.67 -10.95 16.47
C PHE A 21 -11.70 -9.46 16.13
N SER A 22 -12.59 -9.03 15.23
CA SER A 22 -12.89 -7.65 14.90
C SER A 22 -14.40 -7.42 14.94
N ASP A 23 -14.83 -6.32 15.54
CA ASP A 23 -16.26 -5.97 15.65
C ASP A 23 -16.85 -5.53 14.30
N SER A 24 -15.99 -5.07 13.38
CA SER A 24 -16.40 -4.59 12.07
C SER A 24 -15.40 -4.95 10.97
N ILE A 25 -15.92 -5.35 9.81
CA ILE A 25 -15.13 -5.54 8.59
C ILE A 25 -14.48 -4.23 8.10
N TYR A 26 -15.02 -3.08 8.51
CA TYR A 26 -14.53 -1.75 8.12
C TYR A 26 -13.30 -1.28 8.92
N LEU A 27 -12.87 -2.03 9.95
CA LEU A 27 -11.67 -1.74 10.74
C LEU A 27 -11.61 -0.28 11.23
N ARG A 28 -12.67 0.15 11.90
CA ARG A 28 -12.87 1.55 12.29
C ARG A 28 -11.89 2.03 13.35
N THR A 29 -11.46 1.15 14.23
CA THR A 29 -10.52 1.48 15.30
C THR A 29 -9.07 1.18 14.94
N GLN A 30 -8.12 1.88 15.56
CA GLN A 30 -6.68 1.62 15.35
C GLN A 30 -6.29 0.20 15.79
N LYS A 31 -6.92 -0.32 16.86
CA LYS A 31 -6.64 -1.68 17.38
C LYS A 31 -7.05 -2.77 16.41
N GLU A 32 -8.20 -2.63 15.76
CA GLU A 32 -8.70 -3.59 14.77
C GLU A 32 -7.79 -3.68 13.54
N ARG A 33 -7.03 -2.63 13.23
CA ARG A 33 -6.11 -2.56 12.08
C ARG A 33 -4.79 -3.26 12.29
N ILE A 34 -4.37 -3.52 13.54
CA ILE A 34 -3.06 -4.10 13.85
C ILE A 34 -2.89 -5.46 13.18
N VAL A 35 -3.83 -6.38 13.39
CA VAL A 35 -3.74 -7.74 12.81
C VAL A 35 -3.77 -7.74 11.29
N PRO A 36 -4.68 -7.03 10.61
CA PRO A 36 -4.64 -6.83 9.16
C PRO A 36 -3.32 -6.28 8.64
N TYR A 37 -2.71 -5.30 9.33
CA TYR A 37 -1.39 -4.78 8.94
C TYR A 37 -0.31 -5.86 9.00
N ILE A 38 -0.26 -6.65 10.07
CA ILE A 38 0.72 -7.73 10.24
C ILE A 38 0.55 -8.80 9.16
N ILE A 39 -0.69 -9.21 8.88
CA ILE A 39 -0.99 -10.20 7.84
C ILE A 39 -0.58 -9.67 6.46
N THR A 40 -0.96 -8.44 6.14
CA THR A 40 -0.65 -7.79 4.87
C THR A 40 0.86 -7.62 4.69
N MET A 41 1.55 -7.20 5.74
CA MET A 41 3.01 -7.07 5.79
C MET A 41 3.69 -8.40 5.46
N PHE A 42 3.24 -9.52 6.06
CA PHE A 42 3.77 -10.85 5.78
C PHE A 42 3.59 -11.25 4.31
N PHE A 43 2.39 -11.06 3.73
CA PHE A 43 2.13 -11.40 2.34
C PHE A 43 2.96 -10.56 1.36
N TYR A 44 3.13 -9.26 1.60
CA TYR A 44 3.93 -8.40 0.73
C TYR A 44 5.42 -8.63 0.88
N TRP A 45 5.93 -8.95 2.10
CA TRP A 45 7.28 -9.42 2.28
C TRP A 45 7.53 -10.72 1.51
N TRP A 46 6.58 -11.67 1.57
CA TRP A 46 6.64 -12.91 0.83
C TRP A 46 6.65 -12.70 -0.68
N MET A 47 5.84 -11.77 -1.19
CA MET A 47 5.83 -11.40 -2.62
C MET A 47 7.16 -10.79 -3.05
N TYR A 48 7.74 -9.91 -2.23
CA TYR A 48 9.08 -9.38 -2.48
C TYR A 48 10.12 -10.50 -2.52
N TYR A 49 10.12 -11.39 -1.53
CA TYR A 49 11.03 -12.54 -1.47
C TYR A 49 10.92 -13.42 -2.73
N LEU A 50 9.70 -13.76 -3.16
CA LEU A 50 9.47 -14.52 -4.39
C LEU A 50 9.97 -13.77 -5.62
N SER A 51 9.64 -12.49 -5.76
CA SER A 51 10.06 -11.69 -6.93
C SER A 51 11.58 -11.54 -7.03
N ARG A 52 12.28 -11.54 -5.90
CA ARG A 52 13.73 -11.48 -5.85
C ARG A 52 14.39 -12.80 -6.29
N ASN A 53 13.80 -13.93 -5.95
CA ASN A 53 14.38 -15.26 -6.20
C ASN A 53 14.02 -15.84 -7.58
N PHE A 54 13.05 -15.29 -8.29
CA PHE A 54 12.73 -15.68 -9.65
C PHE A 54 13.47 -14.78 -10.64
N THR A 55 14.29 -15.39 -11.49
CA THR A 55 15.21 -14.69 -12.43
C THR A 55 14.49 -13.87 -13.50
N ASP A 56 13.25 -14.22 -13.83
CA ASP A 56 12.50 -13.60 -14.93
C ASP A 56 11.58 -12.45 -14.48
N GLN A 57 11.69 -12.01 -13.22
CA GLN A 57 10.81 -10.94 -12.73
C GLN A 57 11.40 -9.56 -13.02
N PRO A 58 10.60 -8.62 -13.57
CA PRO A 58 11.02 -7.24 -13.79
C PRO A 58 11.47 -6.57 -12.48
N GLU A 59 12.53 -5.77 -12.53
CA GLU A 59 13.02 -5.01 -11.36
C GLU A 59 11.93 -4.10 -10.78
N ALA A 60 11.05 -3.55 -11.64
CA ALA A 60 9.91 -2.77 -11.22
C ALA A 60 8.99 -3.50 -10.24
N LEU A 61 8.78 -4.80 -10.40
CA LEU A 61 8.00 -5.59 -9.44
C LEU A 61 8.72 -5.78 -8.11
N LYS A 62 10.04 -5.91 -8.11
CA LYS A 62 10.84 -6.09 -6.91
C LYS A 62 10.75 -4.84 -6.02
N PHE A 63 11.05 -3.65 -6.56
CA PHE A 63 10.93 -2.43 -5.77
C PHE A 63 9.48 -2.06 -5.43
N PHE A 64 8.50 -2.42 -6.26
CA PHE A 64 7.07 -2.23 -5.97
C PHE A 64 6.65 -3.03 -4.73
N PHE A 65 6.94 -4.33 -4.68
CA PHE A 65 6.56 -5.16 -3.52
C PHE A 65 7.34 -4.78 -2.26
N MET A 66 8.62 -4.43 -2.39
CA MET A 66 9.41 -3.91 -1.28
C MET A 66 8.82 -2.60 -0.74
N GLY A 67 8.37 -1.71 -1.62
CA GLY A 67 7.73 -0.45 -1.24
C GLY A 67 6.43 -0.66 -0.47
N ILE A 68 5.59 -1.60 -0.90
CA ILE A 68 4.36 -1.92 -0.17
C ILE A 68 4.68 -2.56 1.18
N PHE A 69 5.67 -3.44 1.25
CA PHE A 69 6.12 -4.02 2.53
C PHE A 69 6.58 -2.93 3.50
N ILE A 70 7.47 -2.03 3.06
CA ILE A 70 7.94 -0.90 3.87
C ILE A 70 6.75 -0.01 4.29
N ALA A 71 5.83 0.29 3.37
CA ALA A 71 4.65 1.10 3.66
C ALA A 71 3.73 0.45 4.71
N THR A 72 3.55 -0.87 4.68
CA THR A 72 2.76 -1.57 5.70
C THR A 72 3.45 -1.55 7.07
N VAL A 73 4.78 -1.66 7.13
CA VAL A 73 5.55 -1.51 8.38
C VAL A 73 5.38 -0.11 8.96
N PHE A 74 5.63 0.93 8.16
CA PHE A 74 5.44 2.32 8.60
C PHE A 74 3.98 2.62 8.93
N GLY A 75 3.03 2.09 8.16
CA GLY A 75 1.60 2.19 8.44
C GLY A 75 1.24 1.61 9.80
N LEU A 76 1.79 0.45 10.17
CA LEU A 76 1.60 -0.17 11.49
C LEU A 76 2.17 0.70 12.61
N ILE A 77 3.39 1.22 12.44
CA ILE A 77 4.04 2.10 13.43
C ILE A 77 3.22 3.37 13.62
N LEU A 78 2.86 4.04 12.54
CA LEU A 78 2.11 5.30 12.58
C LEU A 78 0.68 5.11 13.08
N ASN A 79 0.08 3.94 12.83
CA ASN A 79 -1.26 3.62 13.36
C ASN A 79 -1.34 3.62 14.89
N ASN A 80 -0.20 3.51 15.59
CA ASN A 80 -0.16 3.63 17.05
C ASN A 80 -0.31 5.08 17.54
N TYR A 81 0.04 6.06 16.71
CA TYR A 81 0.01 7.48 17.05
C TYR A 81 -1.23 8.18 16.50
N PHE A 82 -1.64 7.87 15.29
CA PHE A 82 -2.82 8.44 14.63
C PHE A 82 -3.38 7.51 13.55
N LYS A 83 -4.66 7.72 13.22
CA LYS A 83 -5.40 6.85 12.29
C LYS A 83 -5.05 7.17 10.84
N ILE A 84 -3.87 6.70 10.36
CA ILE A 84 -3.44 6.94 8.98
C ILE A 84 -4.40 6.33 7.95
N SER A 85 -4.58 6.99 6.81
CA SER A 85 -5.38 6.47 5.70
C SER A 85 -4.59 5.46 4.86
N MET A 86 -4.89 4.16 5.03
CA MET A 86 -4.28 3.08 4.24
C MET A 86 -4.53 3.23 2.73
N HIS A 87 -5.72 3.71 2.36
CA HIS A 87 -6.06 3.92 0.95
C HIS A 87 -5.23 5.03 0.31
N ALA A 88 -5.05 6.15 1.02
CA ALA A 88 -4.20 7.25 0.54
C ALA A 88 -2.73 6.79 0.44
N MET A 89 -2.24 6.03 1.41
CA MET A 89 -0.91 5.44 1.39
C MET A 89 -0.74 4.48 0.21
N GLY A 90 -1.74 3.65 -0.07
CA GLY A 90 -1.72 2.71 -1.20
C GLY A 90 -1.67 3.42 -2.55
N VAL A 91 -2.52 4.42 -2.79
CA VAL A 91 -2.54 5.14 -4.08
C VAL A 91 -1.32 6.05 -4.25
N GLY A 92 -0.79 6.62 -3.17
CA GLY A 92 0.46 7.38 -3.19
C GLY A 92 1.66 6.50 -3.59
N GLY A 93 1.79 5.33 -2.98
CA GLY A 93 2.81 4.35 -3.33
C GLY A 93 2.68 3.84 -4.76
N ALA A 94 1.46 3.50 -5.20
CA ALA A 94 1.21 3.05 -6.57
C ALA A 94 1.55 4.12 -7.62
N ALA A 95 1.17 5.38 -7.39
CA ALA A 95 1.52 6.48 -8.28
C ALA A 95 3.04 6.70 -8.35
N ALA A 96 3.72 6.68 -7.20
CA ALA A 96 5.17 6.78 -7.15
C ALA A 96 5.87 5.61 -7.87
N ALA A 97 5.37 4.38 -7.71
CA ALA A 97 5.90 3.21 -8.41
C ALA A 97 5.83 3.35 -9.94
N ILE A 98 4.71 3.87 -10.47
CA ILE A 98 4.54 4.09 -11.91
C ILE A 98 5.53 5.15 -12.42
N VAL A 99 5.71 6.24 -11.67
CA VAL A 99 6.70 7.28 -12.00
C VAL A 99 8.12 6.71 -11.98
N LEU A 100 8.50 6.00 -10.91
CA LEU A 100 9.82 5.39 -10.78
C LEU A 100 10.10 4.34 -11.86
N THR A 101 9.09 3.57 -12.25
CA THR A 101 9.19 2.62 -13.37
C THR A 101 9.49 3.33 -14.69
N SER A 102 8.86 4.50 -14.92
CA SER A 102 9.16 5.33 -16.10
C SER A 102 10.61 5.81 -16.12
N PHE A 103 11.14 6.23 -14.96
CA PHE A 103 12.54 6.63 -14.85
C PHE A 103 13.49 5.45 -15.06
N PHE A 104 13.20 4.31 -14.46
CA PHE A 104 14.06 3.12 -14.54
C PHE A 104 14.19 2.57 -15.95
N TYR A 105 13.09 2.53 -16.70
CA TYR A 105 13.08 2.01 -18.08
C TYR A 105 13.24 3.11 -19.15
N GLU A 106 13.49 4.35 -18.75
CA GLU A 106 13.62 5.51 -19.65
C GLU A 106 12.46 5.65 -20.66
N THR A 107 11.25 5.32 -20.21
CA THR A 107 10.06 5.29 -21.05
C THR A 107 9.16 6.50 -20.81
N ALA A 108 8.58 7.04 -21.89
CA ALA A 108 7.63 8.14 -21.82
C ALA A 108 6.22 7.65 -21.43
N ASN A 109 6.01 7.37 -20.14
CA ASN A 109 4.74 6.84 -19.61
C ASN A 109 3.76 7.95 -19.15
N GLY A 110 3.60 9.01 -19.93
CA GLY A 110 2.73 10.14 -19.57
C GLY A 110 1.28 9.73 -19.29
N ILE A 111 0.70 8.85 -20.12
CA ILE A 111 -0.68 8.40 -19.94
C ILE A 111 -0.86 7.57 -18.66
N PRO A 112 -0.08 6.52 -18.36
CA PRO A 112 -0.16 5.80 -17.08
C PRO A 112 0.04 6.68 -15.86
N ILE A 113 0.98 7.64 -15.91
CA ILE A 113 1.23 8.58 -14.81
C ILE A 113 0.00 9.46 -14.58
N SER A 114 -0.59 10.03 -15.65
CA SER A 114 -1.77 10.88 -15.54
C SER A 114 -2.96 10.11 -14.95
N ILE A 115 -3.18 8.87 -15.38
CA ILE A 115 -4.22 7.99 -14.85
C ILE A 115 -3.97 7.70 -13.35
N ALA A 116 -2.73 7.39 -12.96
CA ALA A 116 -2.38 7.11 -11.58
C ALA A 116 -2.63 8.31 -10.66
N VAL A 117 -2.25 9.52 -11.11
CA VAL A 117 -2.50 10.77 -10.37
C VAL A 117 -4.01 11.03 -10.25
N LEU A 118 -4.78 10.83 -11.32
CA LEU A 118 -6.23 10.99 -11.30
C LEU A 118 -6.89 10.02 -10.32
N ILE A 119 -6.49 8.74 -10.34
CA ILE A 119 -7.00 7.73 -9.41
C ILE A 119 -6.64 8.12 -7.96
N ALA A 120 -5.41 8.58 -7.71
CA ALA A 120 -5.00 9.02 -6.38
C ALA A 120 -5.85 10.21 -5.90
N ALA A 121 -6.12 11.18 -6.77
CA ALA A 121 -6.99 12.31 -6.45
C ALA A 121 -8.43 11.88 -6.13
N ILE A 122 -9.01 10.99 -6.95
CA ILE A 122 -10.37 10.46 -6.73
C ILE A 122 -10.45 9.69 -5.41
N VAL A 123 -9.49 8.80 -5.13
CA VAL A 123 -9.48 8.01 -3.90
C VAL A 123 -9.32 8.92 -2.68
N CYS A 124 -8.39 9.86 -2.70
CA CYS A 124 -8.20 10.81 -1.58
C CYS A 124 -9.47 11.63 -1.34
N THR A 125 -10.12 12.13 -2.39
CA THR A 125 -11.38 12.87 -2.30
C THR A 125 -12.50 12.01 -1.73
N ALA A 126 -12.64 10.77 -2.21
CA ALA A 126 -13.63 9.83 -1.69
C ALA A 126 -13.40 9.55 -0.20
N ARG A 127 -12.14 9.44 0.25
CA ARG A 127 -11.81 9.24 1.68
C ARG A 127 -12.14 10.46 2.54
N ILE A 128 -12.07 11.67 1.99
CA ILE A 128 -12.52 12.89 2.68
C ILE A 128 -14.05 12.87 2.87
N ILE A 129 -14.79 12.46 1.84
CA ILE A 129 -16.27 12.52 1.86
C ILE A 129 -16.88 11.39 2.68
N VAL A 130 -16.38 10.17 2.55
CA VAL A 130 -17.03 8.95 3.06
C VAL A 130 -16.47 8.48 4.39
N SER A 131 -15.26 8.88 4.78
CA SER A 131 -14.58 8.29 5.92
C SER A 131 -14.41 9.20 7.12
N ASP A 132 -14.12 8.56 8.26
CA ASP A 132 -13.77 9.21 9.52
C ASP A 132 -12.29 9.69 9.55
N HIS A 133 -11.68 9.97 8.39
CA HIS A 133 -10.31 10.46 8.31
C HIS A 133 -10.27 11.96 8.16
N SER A 134 -9.37 12.59 8.90
CA SER A 134 -9.04 14.00 8.73
C SER A 134 -8.18 14.23 7.46
N LEU A 135 -8.20 15.44 6.93
CA LEU A 135 -7.32 15.83 5.81
C LEU A 135 -5.84 15.52 6.10
N LYS A 136 -5.38 15.76 7.33
CA LYS A 136 -4.00 15.48 7.74
C LYS A 136 -3.66 14.00 7.63
N GLU A 137 -4.55 13.11 8.07
CA GLU A 137 -4.34 11.65 8.00
C GLU A 137 -4.29 11.13 6.56
N ILE A 138 -5.00 11.77 5.64
CA ILE A 138 -5.00 11.42 4.22
C ILE A 138 -3.70 11.91 3.56
N TYR A 139 -3.31 13.19 3.76
CA TYR A 139 -2.08 13.72 3.17
C TYR A 139 -0.83 13.05 3.72
N ILE A 140 -0.77 12.79 5.03
CA ILE A 140 0.35 12.04 5.61
C ILE A 140 0.39 10.62 5.04
N GLY A 141 -0.76 9.95 4.91
CA GLY A 141 -0.84 8.64 4.27
C GLY A 141 -0.27 8.65 2.85
N LEU A 142 -0.70 9.61 2.02
CA LEU A 142 -0.21 9.78 0.65
C LEU A 142 1.31 9.95 0.60
N LEU A 143 1.84 10.87 1.41
CA LEU A 143 3.27 11.17 1.46
C LEU A 143 4.09 9.97 1.96
N VAL A 144 3.61 9.26 2.98
CA VAL A 144 4.26 8.03 3.48
C VAL A 144 4.31 6.96 2.39
N GLY A 145 3.21 6.76 1.65
CA GLY A 145 3.19 5.83 0.53
C GLY A 145 4.23 6.16 -0.54
N ILE A 146 4.31 7.43 -0.93
CA ILE A 146 5.31 7.92 -1.90
C ILE A 146 6.73 7.72 -1.36
N ALA A 147 7.01 8.14 -0.12
CA ALA A 147 8.33 8.05 0.48
C ALA A 147 8.81 6.60 0.62
N CYS A 148 7.93 5.68 1.03
CA CYS A 148 8.25 4.26 1.14
C CYS A 148 8.60 3.65 -0.22
N GLN A 149 7.90 4.07 -1.28
CA GLN A 149 8.18 3.57 -2.62
C GLN A 149 9.50 4.12 -3.19
N VAL A 150 9.80 5.39 -2.94
CA VAL A 150 11.11 5.98 -3.28
C VAL A 150 12.24 5.29 -2.52
N LEU A 151 12.06 5.04 -1.22
CA LEU A 151 13.03 4.32 -0.41
C LEU A 151 13.27 2.90 -0.94
N ALA A 152 12.21 2.18 -1.29
CA ALA A 152 12.31 0.85 -1.86
C ALA A 152 13.07 0.85 -3.19
N TYR A 153 12.82 1.84 -4.05
CA TYR A 153 13.55 2.02 -5.30
C TYR A 153 15.06 2.19 -5.04
N LEU A 154 15.45 3.07 -4.11
CA LEU A 154 16.85 3.31 -3.76
C LEU A 154 17.57 2.11 -3.11
N VAL A 155 16.81 1.19 -2.50
CA VAL A 155 17.38 0.00 -1.83
C VAL A 155 17.51 -1.19 -2.77
N VAL A 156 16.59 -1.30 -3.75
CA VAL A 156 16.50 -2.48 -4.64
C VAL A 156 17.27 -2.27 -5.94
N VAL A 157 17.28 -1.03 -6.47
CA VAL A 157 17.96 -0.62 -7.69
C VAL A 157 19.32 -0.01 -7.38
#